data_81e91db7cd269110a5cdbba447f9ba67
#
_entry.id   81e91db7cd269110a5cdbba447f9ba67
#
_cell.length_a   1.000
_cell.length_b   1.000
_cell.length_c   1.000
_cell.angle_alpha   90.00
_cell.angle_beta   90.00
_cell.angle_gamma   90.00
#
_symmetry.space_group_name_H-M   'P 1'
#
loop_
_entity.id
_entity.type
_entity.pdbx_description
1 polymer ?
#
loop_
_entity_poly.entity_id
_entity_poly.type
_entity_poly.pdbx_seq_one_letter_code
_entity_poly.pdbx_strand_id
1 'polypeptide(L)'
;MRKLILLLFIPLFFSCNESNKSISEYELIENWAKIPDDYIFGNPTGVALKSNQNLVVFHRGSRSWQMPMPKEKIIEDTFIEIDKASGEIIKSWGSNLFIMPHGLEIDKEDNIWITDVGLHQVIKYDSNGNELIVLGEENIPGDDSLHFNLPTDIAVSDNGSFYVSDGYGNSRIVKFSSEGEYLFEWGVFGKNKNEFNIPHGLDLDKNGNVYVADRENNKIQKFDSLGNFIGEWKNKVIGQLYSVNVNNYDNYLFGIDYIGLENLAPLGSDIIKFDLDLNLKSKFGRSGNYKGPKARYHDIQVDNKGNIYLGDILNNTIQKFKPIKKLD
;
A
#
# COMPACT_ATOMS: atom_id res chain seq x y z
N MET A 1 -23.81 54.11 -58.72
CA MET A 1 -23.73 52.66 -58.31
C MET A 1 -23.13 52.59 -56.91
N ARG A 2 -24.00 52.48 -55.90
CA ARG A 2 -23.58 52.32 -54.49
C ARG A 2 -23.41 50.83 -54.19
N LYS A 3 -22.16 50.39 -53.80
CA LYS A 3 -21.92 49.04 -53.38
C LYS A 3 -22.34 48.92 -51.92
N LEU A 4 -23.30 48.03 -51.67
CA LEU A 4 -23.76 47.63 -50.35
C LEU A 4 -22.75 46.57 -49.79
N ILE A 5 -22.07 46.91 -48.71
CA ILE A 5 -21.20 45.96 -48.00
C ILE A 5 -22.06 45.31 -46.91
N LEU A 6 -22.33 44.01 -47.08
CA LEU A 6 -23.04 43.18 -46.11
C LEU A 6 -22.00 42.67 -45.08
N LEU A 7 -22.07 43.21 -43.84
CA LEU A 7 -21.29 42.69 -42.72
C LEU A 7 -21.99 41.46 -42.14
N LEU A 8 -21.41 40.31 -42.35
CA LEU A 8 -21.82 39.07 -41.68
C LEU A 8 -21.32 39.10 -40.23
N PHE A 9 -22.23 39.23 -39.28
CA PHE A 9 -21.97 38.96 -37.86
C PHE A 9 -21.98 37.45 -37.64
N ILE A 10 -20.81 36.87 -37.37
CA ILE A 10 -20.68 35.50 -36.88
C ILE A 10 -20.74 35.57 -35.35
N PRO A 11 -21.75 34.99 -34.70
CA PRO A 11 -21.74 34.88 -33.23
C PRO A 11 -20.67 33.87 -32.82
N LEU A 12 -19.63 34.35 -32.14
CA LEU A 12 -18.69 33.49 -31.39
C LEU A 12 -19.43 32.91 -30.19
N PHE A 13 -19.85 31.65 -30.32
CA PHE A 13 -20.25 30.86 -29.16
C PHE A 13 -18.99 30.56 -28.35
N PHE A 14 -18.78 31.32 -27.27
CA PHE A 14 -17.91 30.90 -26.21
C PHE A 14 -18.56 29.69 -25.53
N SER A 15 -18.12 28.47 -25.90
CA SER A 15 -18.36 27.28 -25.11
C SER A 15 -17.58 27.46 -23.80
N CYS A 16 -18.29 27.83 -22.74
CA CYS A 16 -17.80 27.66 -21.39
C CYS A 16 -17.63 26.16 -21.17
N ASN A 17 -16.43 25.66 -21.35
CA ASN A 17 -16.06 24.37 -20.76
C ASN A 17 -16.13 24.56 -19.24
N GLU A 18 -17.26 24.24 -18.65
CA GLU A 18 -17.30 23.90 -17.23
C GLU A 18 -16.32 22.75 -17.03
N SER A 19 -15.14 23.07 -16.50
CA SER A 19 -14.26 22.07 -15.93
C SER A 19 -15.08 21.34 -14.86
N ASN A 20 -15.51 20.13 -15.15
CA ASN A 20 -16.01 19.20 -14.15
C ASN A 20 -14.94 19.13 -13.03
N LYS A 21 -15.10 19.93 -11.99
CA LYS A 21 -14.45 19.68 -10.71
C LYS A 21 -14.98 18.32 -10.29
N SER A 22 -14.20 17.27 -10.47
CA SER A 22 -14.47 16.00 -9.81
C SER A 22 -14.50 16.30 -8.32
N ILE A 23 -15.70 16.32 -7.74
CA ILE A 23 -15.87 16.41 -6.29
C ILE A 23 -15.20 15.15 -5.78
N SER A 24 -14.12 15.30 -5.01
CA SER A 24 -13.46 14.16 -4.37
C SER A 24 -14.51 13.43 -3.54
N GLU A 25 -14.60 12.12 -3.68
CA GLU A 25 -15.48 11.27 -2.86
C GLU A 25 -14.98 11.18 -1.40
N TYR A 26 -13.79 11.70 -1.14
CA TYR A 26 -13.08 11.62 0.14
C TYR A 26 -12.52 12.97 0.56
N GLU A 27 -12.49 13.21 1.86
CA GLU A 27 -11.80 14.36 2.46
C GLU A 27 -10.67 13.91 3.38
N LEU A 28 -9.55 14.62 3.34
CA LEU A 28 -8.42 14.40 4.26
C LEU A 28 -8.79 14.93 5.65
N ILE A 29 -8.58 14.11 6.68
CA ILE A 29 -8.67 14.52 8.08
C ILE A 29 -7.27 14.99 8.50
N GLU A 30 -7.09 16.30 8.51
CA GLU A 30 -5.79 16.91 8.86
C GLU A 30 -5.36 16.53 10.29
N ASN A 31 -4.09 16.16 10.44
CA ASN A 31 -3.46 15.87 11.73
C ASN A 31 -4.22 14.82 12.57
N TRP A 32 -4.82 13.81 11.90
CA TRP A 32 -5.56 12.77 12.61
C TRP A 32 -4.66 11.96 13.54
N ALA A 33 -3.51 11.47 13.05
CA ALA A 33 -2.54 10.78 13.88
C ALA A 33 -1.74 11.79 14.72
N LYS A 34 -1.82 11.65 16.02
CA LYS A 34 -1.15 12.53 16.99
C LYS A 34 0.15 11.88 17.46
N ILE A 35 1.19 12.00 16.65
CA ILE A 35 2.52 11.53 17.00
C ILE A 35 3.19 12.63 17.85
N PRO A 36 3.63 12.34 19.11
CA PRO A 36 4.34 13.31 19.93
C PRO A 36 5.66 13.77 19.28
N ASP A 37 6.01 15.04 19.44
CA ASP A 37 7.23 15.62 18.84
C ASP A 37 8.54 14.95 19.32
N ASP A 38 8.53 14.36 20.50
CA ASP A 38 9.66 13.64 21.09
C ASP A 38 9.68 12.14 20.74
N TYR A 39 8.65 11.62 20.05
CA TYR A 39 8.62 10.25 19.58
C TYR A 39 9.39 10.11 18.26
N ILE A 40 10.34 9.18 18.21
CA ILE A 40 11.12 8.92 16.99
C ILE A 40 10.29 8.07 16.03
N PHE A 41 9.58 8.76 15.11
CA PHE A 41 8.72 8.18 14.10
C PHE A 41 9.34 8.36 12.71
N GLY A 42 9.73 7.23 12.09
CA GLY A 42 10.29 7.22 10.73
C GLY A 42 9.28 6.78 9.67
N ASN A 43 9.80 6.32 8.54
CA ASN A 43 8.95 5.89 7.43
C ASN A 43 7.89 4.88 7.87
N PRO A 44 6.59 5.19 7.85
CA PRO A 44 5.52 4.23 8.08
C PRO A 44 5.34 3.37 6.83
N THR A 45 5.79 2.13 6.89
CA THR A 45 5.83 1.23 5.73
C THR A 45 4.70 0.24 5.69
N GLY A 46 4.08 -0.06 6.84
CA GLY A 46 2.92 -0.93 6.94
C GLY A 46 1.83 -0.29 7.80
N VAL A 47 0.58 -0.43 7.40
CA VAL A 47 -0.60 0.02 8.15
C VAL A 47 -1.68 -1.06 8.10
N ALA A 48 -2.18 -1.52 9.26
CA ALA A 48 -3.21 -2.53 9.33
C ALA A 48 -4.18 -2.28 10.49
N LEU A 49 -5.42 -2.77 10.39
CA LEU A 49 -6.45 -2.59 11.41
C LEU A 49 -6.66 -3.85 12.23
N LYS A 50 -6.69 -3.68 13.54
CA LYS A 50 -7.13 -4.74 14.47
C LYS A 50 -8.64 -4.92 14.43
N SER A 51 -9.15 -6.01 15.03
CA SER A 51 -10.57 -6.30 15.14
C SER A 51 -11.37 -5.15 15.82
N ASN A 52 -10.76 -4.45 16.78
CA ASN A 52 -11.32 -3.26 17.44
C ASN A 52 -11.24 -1.99 16.57
N GLN A 53 -10.66 -2.09 15.37
CA GLN A 53 -10.44 -1.01 14.42
C GLN A 53 -9.38 0.02 14.84
N ASN A 54 -8.56 -0.25 15.85
CA ASN A 54 -7.36 0.53 16.09
C ASN A 54 -6.36 0.28 14.97
N LEU A 55 -5.61 1.32 14.61
CA LEU A 55 -4.60 1.22 13.57
C LEU A 55 -3.26 0.79 14.17
N VAL A 56 -2.69 -0.28 13.64
CA VAL A 56 -1.28 -0.64 13.89
C VAL A 56 -0.45 -0.11 12.74
N VAL A 57 0.69 0.46 13.07
CA VAL A 57 1.65 0.98 12.10
C VAL A 57 3.01 0.33 12.34
N PHE A 58 3.62 -0.15 11.26
CA PHE A 58 4.99 -0.63 11.25
C PHE A 58 5.87 0.43 10.60
N HIS A 59 6.87 0.93 11.33
CA HIS A 59 7.69 2.06 10.88
C HIS A 59 9.18 1.85 11.17
N ARG A 60 10.02 2.65 10.54
CA ARG A 60 11.47 2.48 10.55
C ARG A 60 12.21 3.26 11.65
N GLY A 61 11.51 3.87 12.62
CA GLY A 61 12.17 4.70 13.62
C GLY A 61 13.12 5.74 12.98
N SER A 62 14.36 5.77 13.38
CA SER A 62 15.38 6.66 12.78
C SER A 62 15.99 6.10 11.47
N ARG A 63 15.62 4.87 11.05
CA ARG A 63 16.22 4.19 9.90
C ARG A 63 15.68 4.72 8.58
N SER A 64 16.59 5.09 7.67
CA SER A 64 16.30 5.39 6.27
C SER A 64 16.63 4.20 5.37
N TRP A 65 15.97 4.11 4.20
CA TRP A 65 16.32 3.13 3.18
C TRP A 65 17.76 3.34 2.70
N GLN A 66 18.53 2.26 2.65
CA GLN A 66 19.90 2.28 2.17
C GLN A 66 20.32 0.93 1.58
N MET A 67 21.28 0.97 0.67
CA MET A 67 21.92 -0.21 0.10
C MET A 67 23.45 -0.03 0.18
N PRO A 68 24.21 -1.07 0.57
CA PRO A 68 23.75 -2.38 1.03
C PRO A 68 22.93 -2.28 2.32
N MET A 69 22.07 -3.28 2.58
CA MET A 69 21.26 -3.31 3.80
C MET A 69 22.16 -3.31 5.04
N PRO A 70 21.81 -2.54 6.07
CA PRO A 70 22.51 -2.60 7.35
C PRO A 70 22.30 -3.94 8.03
N LYS A 71 23.14 -4.27 8.99
CA LYS A 71 23.01 -5.51 9.79
C LYS A 71 22.50 -5.23 11.19
N GLU A 72 22.63 -3.98 11.64
CA GLU A 72 22.21 -3.57 12.98
C GLU A 72 20.70 -3.42 13.04
N LYS A 73 20.08 -3.91 14.11
CA LYS A 73 18.66 -3.73 14.38
C LYS A 73 18.36 -2.28 14.82
N ILE A 74 17.16 -1.84 14.55
CA ILE A 74 16.65 -0.52 14.95
C ILE A 74 16.46 -0.53 16.47
N ILE A 75 17.01 0.47 17.16
CA ILE A 75 16.98 0.55 18.62
C ILE A 75 15.66 1.11 19.16
N GLU A 76 14.95 1.88 18.36
CA GLU A 76 13.65 2.45 18.70
C GLU A 76 12.53 1.40 18.53
N ASP A 77 11.38 1.68 19.14
CA ASP A 77 10.16 0.95 18.83
C ASP A 77 9.80 1.13 17.36
N THR A 78 9.38 0.06 16.72
CA THR A 78 9.05 0.02 15.30
C THR A 78 7.57 -0.22 15.04
N PHE A 79 6.81 -0.49 16.09
CA PHE A 79 5.35 -0.58 16.05
C PHE A 79 4.73 0.48 16.94
N ILE A 80 3.64 1.06 16.45
CA ILE A 80 2.70 1.82 17.27
C ILE A 80 1.29 1.33 17.02
N GLU A 81 0.46 1.34 18.07
CA GLU A 81 -0.99 1.19 17.95
C GLU A 81 -1.64 2.55 18.22
N ILE A 82 -2.47 3.00 17.30
CA ILE A 82 -3.18 4.29 17.35
C ILE A 82 -4.66 4.03 17.63
N ASP A 83 -5.21 4.68 18.64
CA ASP A 83 -6.64 4.66 18.91
C ASP A 83 -7.42 5.35 17.78
N LYS A 84 -8.39 4.64 17.20
CA LYS A 84 -9.12 5.12 16.01
C LYS A 84 -9.94 6.38 16.25
N ALA A 85 -10.36 6.64 17.48
CA ALA A 85 -11.23 7.75 17.81
C ALA A 85 -10.42 9.02 18.12
N SER A 86 -9.38 8.90 18.94
CA SER A 86 -8.56 10.02 19.38
C SER A 86 -7.41 10.34 18.44
N GLY A 87 -6.88 9.32 17.70
CA GLY A 87 -5.66 9.43 16.91
C GLY A 87 -4.38 9.40 17.75
N GLU A 88 -4.47 9.07 19.03
CA GLU A 88 -3.33 9.02 19.94
C GLU A 88 -2.66 7.65 19.95
N ILE A 89 -1.33 7.62 20.15
CA ILE A 89 -0.59 6.38 20.36
C ILE A 89 -0.99 5.81 21.73
N ILE A 90 -1.45 4.55 21.76
CA ILE A 90 -1.85 3.84 22.97
C ILE A 90 -0.89 2.71 23.34
N LYS A 91 -0.06 2.26 22.41
CA LYS A 91 0.97 1.22 22.61
C LYS A 91 2.11 1.44 21.63
N SER A 92 3.36 1.19 22.07
CA SER A 92 4.51 1.06 21.18
C SER A 92 5.38 -0.12 21.63
N TRP A 93 6.10 -0.74 20.67
CA TRP A 93 6.99 -1.87 20.93
C TRP A 93 7.84 -2.19 19.69
N GLY A 94 8.73 -3.16 19.78
CA GLY A 94 9.51 -3.66 18.64
C GLY A 94 10.94 -3.14 18.58
N SER A 95 11.44 -2.55 19.68
CA SER A 95 12.83 -2.12 19.77
C SER A 95 13.80 -3.30 19.69
N ASN A 96 14.90 -3.14 18.96
CA ASN A 96 15.95 -4.14 18.75
C ASN A 96 15.48 -5.46 18.09
N LEU A 97 14.36 -5.44 17.36
CA LEU A 97 13.85 -6.64 16.67
C LEU A 97 14.13 -6.62 15.16
N PHE A 98 14.05 -5.47 14.51
CA PHE A 98 13.99 -5.33 13.06
C PHE A 98 15.16 -4.54 12.47
N ILE A 99 15.45 -4.83 11.18
CA ILE A 99 16.50 -4.13 10.43
C ILE A 99 15.88 -3.13 9.45
N MET A 100 14.91 -3.57 8.66
CA MET A 100 14.26 -2.74 7.64
C MET A 100 12.78 -3.11 7.51
N PRO A 101 11.93 -2.62 8.43
CA PRO A 101 10.49 -2.80 8.41
C PRO A 101 9.87 -2.55 7.03
N HIS A 102 8.90 -3.43 6.58
CA HIS A 102 8.26 -3.24 5.29
C HIS A 102 6.77 -3.57 5.30
N GLY A 103 6.34 -4.80 5.05
CA GLY A 103 4.94 -5.19 5.01
C GLY A 103 4.34 -5.45 6.39
N LEU A 104 3.04 -5.23 6.53
CA LEU A 104 2.27 -5.48 7.75
C LEU A 104 0.86 -5.94 7.39
N GLU A 105 0.44 -7.06 8.00
CA GLU A 105 -0.92 -7.56 7.96
C GLU A 105 -1.38 -7.96 9.36
N ILE A 106 -2.68 -7.88 9.64
CA ILE A 106 -3.29 -8.35 10.89
C ILE A 106 -4.37 -9.36 10.54
N ASP A 107 -4.21 -10.60 11.03
CA ASP A 107 -5.19 -11.64 10.81
C ASP A 107 -6.44 -11.49 11.71
N LYS A 108 -7.45 -12.32 11.47
CA LYS A 108 -8.74 -12.25 12.19
C LYS A 108 -8.65 -12.57 13.69
N GLU A 109 -7.55 -13.16 14.14
CA GLU A 109 -7.22 -13.41 15.54
C GLU A 109 -6.40 -12.26 16.17
N ASP A 110 -6.21 -11.14 15.47
CA ASP A 110 -5.36 -10.01 15.86
C ASP A 110 -3.86 -10.37 15.97
N ASN A 111 -3.40 -11.45 15.32
CA ASN A 111 -1.98 -11.70 15.18
C ASN A 111 -1.39 -10.76 14.13
N ILE A 112 -0.15 -10.35 14.39
CA ILE A 112 0.58 -9.38 13.58
C ILE A 112 1.57 -10.13 12.70
N TRP A 113 1.43 -9.99 11.40
CA TRP A 113 2.31 -10.55 10.40
C TRP A 113 3.14 -9.44 9.76
N ILE A 114 4.42 -9.68 9.59
CA ILE A 114 5.33 -8.68 8.98
C ILE A 114 6.29 -9.32 7.99
N THR A 115 6.78 -8.45 7.10
CA THR A 115 8.02 -8.70 6.37
C THR A 115 9.09 -7.71 6.83
N ASP A 116 10.31 -8.19 7.02
CA ASP A 116 11.48 -7.34 7.19
C ASP A 116 12.46 -7.58 6.05
N VAL A 117 12.68 -6.55 5.27
CA VAL A 117 13.54 -6.60 4.08
C VAL A 117 14.99 -6.89 4.45
N GLY A 118 15.48 -6.30 5.55
CA GLY A 118 16.87 -6.45 5.98
C GLY A 118 17.15 -7.80 6.63
N LEU A 119 16.18 -8.36 7.34
CA LEU A 119 16.26 -9.71 7.93
C LEU A 119 16.11 -10.82 6.88
N HIS A 120 15.50 -10.54 5.73
CA HIS A 120 15.05 -11.52 4.74
C HIS A 120 14.01 -12.50 5.32
N GLN A 121 13.14 -12.00 6.21
CA GLN A 121 12.21 -12.82 6.99
C GLN A 121 10.76 -12.36 6.88
N VAL A 122 9.87 -13.32 7.09
CA VAL A 122 8.44 -13.14 7.39
C VAL A 122 8.22 -13.65 8.81
N ILE A 123 7.59 -12.84 9.67
CA ILE A 123 7.41 -13.17 11.08
C ILE A 123 5.95 -12.93 11.49
N LYS A 124 5.40 -13.89 12.24
CA LYS A 124 4.09 -13.78 12.90
C LYS A 124 4.28 -13.59 14.40
N TYR A 125 3.60 -12.58 14.96
CA TYR A 125 3.50 -12.35 16.39
C TYR A 125 2.05 -12.52 16.86
N ASP A 126 1.85 -12.93 18.12
CA ASP A 126 0.53 -12.75 18.74
C ASP A 126 0.25 -11.28 19.09
N SER A 127 -0.94 -10.98 19.56
CA SER A 127 -1.35 -9.62 19.95
C SER A 127 -0.56 -9.02 21.12
N ASN A 128 0.18 -9.87 21.86
CA ASN A 128 1.06 -9.48 22.97
C ASN A 128 2.50 -9.20 22.50
N GLY A 129 2.84 -9.59 21.26
CA GLY A 129 4.19 -9.48 20.69
C GLY A 129 5.06 -10.72 20.91
N ASN A 130 4.48 -11.88 21.26
CA ASN A 130 5.21 -13.15 21.29
C ASN A 130 5.31 -13.71 19.88
N GLU A 131 6.51 -14.15 19.50
CA GLU A 131 6.78 -14.74 18.20
C GLU A 131 6.11 -16.12 18.07
N LEU A 132 5.37 -16.33 16.97
CA LEU A 132 4.65 -17.57 16.68
C LEU A 132 5.25 -18.35 15.50
N ILE A 133 5.61 -17.64 14.42
CA ILE A 133 6.19 -18.21 13.19
C ILE A 133 7.32 -17.31 12.74
N VAL A 134 8.44 -17.89 12.33
CA VAL A 134 9.53 -17.23 11.61
C VAL A 134 9.85 -18.01 10.36
N LEU A 135 9.79 -17.38 9.21
CA LEU A 135 10.19 -17.94 7.93
C LEU A 135 11.35 -17.13 7.35
N GLY A 136 12.25 -17.81 6.68
CA GLY A 136 13.52 -17.24 6.23
C GLY A 136 14.59 -17.33 7.31
N GLU A 137 15.84 -17.16 6.93
CA GLU A 137 16.99 -17.15 7.84
C GLU A 137 17.58 -15.73 7.92
N GLU A 138 17.82 -15.25 9.15
CA GLU A 138 18.27 -13.88 9.41
C GLU A 138 19.55 -13.54 8.62
N ASN A 139 19.49 -12.49 7.79
CA ASN A 139 20.57 -12.00 6.92
C ASN A 139 21.02 -13.00 5.83
N ILE A 140 20.24 -14.04 5.53
CA ILE A 140 20.55 -14.99 4.46
C ILE A 140 19.51 -14.89 3.34
N PRO A 141 19.83 -14.20 2.23
CA PRO A 141 18.94 -14.13 1.08
C PRO A 141 18.94 -15.45 0.29
N GLY A 142 17.81 -15.79 -0.31
CA GLY A 142 17.69 -16.93 -1.22
C GLY A 142 16.41 -16.89 -2.04
N ASP A 143 16.24 -17.89 -2.91
CA ASP A 143 15.10 -18.02 -3.82
C ASP A 143 14.46 -19.43 -3.79
N ASP A 144 14.81 -20.21 -2.78
CA ASP A 144 14.23 -21.54 -2.53
C ASP A 144 12.99 -21.49 -1.63
N SER A 145 12.48 -22.65 -1.23
CA SER A 145 11.29 -22.79 -0.38
C SER A 145 11.48 -22.38 1.08
N LEU A 146 12.72 -22.12 1.52
CA LEU A 146 13.08 -21.79 2.90
C LEU A 146 13.55 -20.35 3.07
N HIS A 147 13.93 -19.69 1.98
CA HIS A 147 14.53 -18.36 2.02
C HIS A 147 13.76 -17.35 1.17
N PHE A 148 13.89 -16.09 1.55
CA PHE A 148 13.43 -14.92 0.78
C PHE A 148 14.61 -14.03 0.41
N ASN A 149 14.41 -13.19 -0.57
CA ASN A 149 15.40 -12.17 -0.92
C ASN A 149 14.75 -10.78 -0.92
N LEU A 150 14.81 -10.10 0.22
CA LEU A 150 14.19 -8.80 0.46
C LEU A 150 12.66 -8.84 0.26
N PRO A 151 11.91 -9.64 1.07
CA PRO A 151 10.47 -9.80 0.96
C PRO A 151 9.75 -8.46 1.22
N THR A 152 8.68 -8.20 0.47
CA THR A 152 8.03 -6.90 0.48
C THR A 152 6.73 -6.88 1.28
N ASP A 153 5.82 -7.84 1.10
CA ASP A 153 4.50 -7.77 1.72
C ASP A 153 3.91 -9.16 2.00
N ILE A 154 2.81 -9.19 2.76
CA ILE A 154 2.13 -10.41 3.17
C ILE A 154 0.62 -10.19 3.21
N ALA A 155 -0.16 -11.19 2.77
CA ALA A 155 -1.61 -11.22 2.93
C ALA A 155 -2.07 -12.58 3.45
N VAL A 156 -3.01 -12.56 4.41
CA VAL A 156 -3.46 -13.75 5.13
C VAL A 156 -4.90 -14.06 4.79
N SER A 157 -5.18 -15.32 4.39
CA SER A 157 -6.53 -15.79 4.09
C SER A 157 -7.31 -16.11 5.37
N ASP A 158 -8.64 -16.16 5.28
CA ASP A 158 -9.52 -16.53 6.41
C ASP A 158 -9.23 -17.91 7.01
N ASN A 159 -8.68 -18.84 6.23
CA ASN A 159 -8.28 -20.18 6.69
C ASN A 159 -6.87 -20.22 7.30
N GLY A 160 -6.19 -19.06 7.40
CA GLY A 160 -4.86 -18.93 7.96
C GLY A 160 -3.71 -19.18 6.97
N SER A 161 -3.96 -19.73 5.76
CA SER A 161 -2.92 -19.78 4.73
C SER A 161 -2.57 -18.36 4.27
N PHE A 162 -1.35 -18.13 3.82
CA PHE A 162 -0.90 -16.80 3.50
C PHE A 162 -0.01 -16.74 2.26
N TYR A 163 0.14 -15.56 1.73
CA TYR A 163 0.93 -15.27 0.55
C TYR A 163 1.96 -14.19 0.87
N VAL A 164 3.16 -14.36 0.35
CA VAL A 164 4.27 -13.42 0.52
C VAL A 164 4.70 -12.91 -0.85
N SER A 165 4.80 -11.61 -1.03
CA SER A 165 5.51 -11.02 -2.16
C SER A 165 7.00 -10.95 -1.84
N ASP A 166 7.80 -11.73 -2.56
CA ASP A 166 9.25 -11.77 -2.45
C ASP A 166 9.81 -10.93 -3.60
N GLY A 167 9.83 -9.58 -3.40
CA GLY A 167 9.78 -8.63 -4.50
C GLY A 167 11.07 -7.87 -4.80
N TYR A 168 11.85 -7.42 -3.81
CA TYR A 168 13.01 -6.57 -4.10
C TYR A 168 14.21 -7.32 -4.67
N GLY A 169 14.49 -8.52 -4.17
CA GLY A 169 15.58 -9.34 -4.64
C GLY A 169 15.14 -10.47 -5.58
N ASN A 170 13.90 -10.93 -5.40
CA ASN A 170 13.23 -11.91 -6.25
C ASN A 170 12.04 -11.25 -7.00
N SER A 171 11.26 -12.05 -7.73
CA SER A 171 10.09 -11.56 -8.50
C SER A 171 8.99 -12.59 -8.48
N ARG A 172 8.61 -13.05 -7.27
CA ARG A 172 7.67 -14.14 -7.06
C ARG A 172 6.68 -13.84 -5.95
N ILE A 173 5.55 -14.55 -5.99
CA ILE A 173 4.60 -14.67 -4.89
C ILE A 173 4.69 -16.10 -4.38
N VAL A 174 4.86 -16.28 -3.08
CA VAL A 174 4.98 -17.59 -2.43
C VAL A 174 3.79 -17.83 -1.53
N LYS A 175 3.17 -19.01 -1.63
CA LYS A 175 2.06 -19.43 -0.77
C LYS A 175 2.52 -20.42 0.29
N PHE A 176 2.03 -20.20 1.51
CA PHE A 176 2.27 -21.06 2.66
C PHE A 176 0.96 -21.55 3.29
N SER A 177 1.03 -22.68 4.02
CA SER A 177 -0.05 -23.12 4.91
C SER A 177 -0.18 -22.22 6.13
N SER A 178 -1.21 -22.41 6.93
CA SER A 178 -1.41 -21.73 8.23
C SER A 178 -0.29 -22.00 9.23
N GLU A 179 0.41 -23.14 9.09
CA GLU A 179 1.53 -23.57 9.91
C GLU A 179 2.90 -23.08 9.40
N GLY A 180 2.92 -22.38 8.24
CA GLY A 180 4.16 -21.90 7.63
C GLY A 180 4.86 -22.91 6.72
N GLU A 181 4.16 -23.97 6.28
CA GLU A 181 4.72 -24.92 5.31
C GLU A 181 4.61 -24.34 3.90
N TYR A 182 5.70 -24.40 3.13
CA TYR A 182 5.70 -24.01 1.72
C TYR A 182 4.73 -24.88 0.92
N LEU A 183 3.88 -24.22 0.12
CA LEU A 183 2.92 -24.92 -0.74
C LEU A 183 3.32 -24.83 -2.22
N PHE A 184 3.45 -23.62 -2.74
CA PHE A 184 3.90 -23.35 -4.10
C PHE A 184 4.20 -21.86 -4.29
N GLU A 185 4.75 -21.53 -5.44
CA GLU A 185 5.04 -20.16 -5.85
C GLU A 185 4.72 -19.92 -7.31
N TRP A 186 4.61 -18.65 -7.70
CA TRP A 186 4.51 -18.23 -9.10
C TRP A 186 5.15 -16.88 -9.33
N GLY A 187 5.40 -16.58 -10.60
CA GLY A 187 6.01 -15.33 -11.02
C GLY A 187 7.50 -15.48 -11.29
N VAL A 188 7.96 -14.66 -12.22
CA VAL A 188 9.37 -14.48 -12.58
C VAL A 188 9.60 -13.04 -12.95
N PHE A 189 10.85 -12.60 -13.01
CA PHE A 189 11.18 -11.24 -13.45
C PHE A 189 10.73 -10.99 -14.89
N GLY A 190 10.01 -9.88 -15.09
CA GLY A 190 9.57 -9.42 -16.41
C GLY A 190 8.40 -8.45 -16.37
N LYS A 191 7.72 -8.24 -17.51
CA LYS A 191 6.65 -7.26 -17.67
C LYS A 191 5.34 -7.81 -18.26
N ASN A 192 5.35 -9.07 -18.64
CA ASN A 192 4.18 -9.73 -19.21
C ASN A 192 3.20 -10.20 -18.13
N LYS A 193 2.18 -10.95 -18.52
CA LYS A 193 1.29 -11.65 -17.59
C LYS A 193 2.10 -12.68 -16.79
N ASN A 194 1.84 -12.78 -15.50
CA ASN A 194 2.56 -13.70 -14.61
C ASN A 194 4.06 -13.36 -14.40
N GLU A 195 4.50 -12.24 -14.92
CA GLU A 195 5.84 -11.71 -14.68
C GLU A 195 5.73 -10.47 -13.82
N PHE A 196 6.73 -10.26 -12.94
CA PHE A 196 6.78 -9.13 -12.03
C PHE A 196 8.09 -8.36 -12.17
N ASN A 197 8.00 -7.07 -11.88
CA ASN A 197 9.17 -6.24 -11.60
C ASN A 197 8.90 -5.51 -10.29
N ILE A 198 9.40 -6.09 -9.22
CA ILE A 198 9.12 -5.72 -7.83
C ILE A 198 7.62 -5.86 -7.51
N PRO A 199 7.09 -7.10 -7.30
CA PRO A 199 5.80 -7.28 -6.63
C PRO A 199 5.93 -6.72 -5.20
N HIS A 200 5.25 -5.58 -4.93
CA HIS A 200 5.56 -4.76 -3.77
C HIS A 200 4.50 -4.82 -2.68
N GLY A 201 3.24 -4.85 -3.06
CA GLY A 201 2.11 -5.00 -2.16
C GLY A 201 1.14 -6.06 -2.68
N LEU A 202 0.43 -6.75 -1.80
CA LEU A 202 -0.61 -7.70 -2.18
C LEU A 202 -1.74 -7.74 -1.16
N ASP A 203 -2.95 -8.12 -1.62
CA ASP A 203 -4.08 -8.36 -0.74
C ASP A 203 -5.07 -9.35 -1.37
N LEU A 204 -6.02 -9.84 -0.57
CA LEU A 204 -6.94 -10.91 -0.91
C LEU A 204 -8.40 -10.47 -0.86
N ASP A 205 -9.21 -10.90 -1.84
CA ASP A 205 -10.65 -10.82 -1.68
C ASP A 205 -11.20 -12.06 -0.92
N LYS A 206 -12.46 -11.94 -0.48
CA LYS A 206 -13.16 -13.04 0.24
C LYS A 206 -13.32 -14.34 -0.56
N ASN A 207 -13.07 -14.33 -1.86
CA ASN A 207 -13.06 -15.51 -2.71
C ASN A 207 -11.66 -16.13 -2.81
N GLY A 208 -10.66 -15.53 -2.17
CA GLY A 208 -9.26 -15.93 -2.19
C GLY A 208 -8.52 -15.48 -3.46
N ASN A 209 -9.07 -14.56 -4.24
CA ASN A 209 -8.30 -13.98 -5.34
C ASN A 209 -7.22 -13.06 -4.79
N VAL A 210 -6.03 -13.12 -5.37
CA VAL A 210 -4.84 -12.38 -4.98
C VAL A 210 -4.66 -11.18 -5.93
N TYR A 211 -4.54 -9.98 -5.36
CA TYR A 211 -4.25 -8.75 -6.10
C TYR A 211 -2.83 -8.33 -5.77
N VAL A 212 -2.00 -8.13 -6.77
CA VAL A 212 -0.57 -7.81 -6.62
C VAL A 212 -0.25 -6.46 -7.26
N ALA A 213 0.28 -5.54 -6.48
CA ALA A 213 0.88 -4.29 -6.95
C ALA A 213 2.27 -4.59 -7.55
N ASP A 214 2.35 -4.66 -8.86
CA ASP A 214 3.58 -4.88 -9.62
C ASP A 214 4.24 -3.50 -9.89
N ARG A 215 5.06 -3.06 -8.93
CA ARG A 215 5.46 -1.67 -8.73
C ARG A 215 6.13 -1.03 -9.94
N GLU A 216 7.22 -1.62 -10.42
CA GLU A 216 8.00 -1.06 -11.53
C GLU A 216 7.32 -1.26 -12.89
N ASN A 217 6.40 -2.19 -12.99
CA ASN A 217 5.54 -2.34 -14.16
C ASN A 217 4.31 -1.41 -14.12
N ASN A 218 4.08 -0.73 -13.00
CA ASN A 218 2.97 0.20 -12.76
C ASN A 218 1.61 -0.41 -13.09
N LYS A 219 1.38 -1.64 -12.60
CA LYS A 219 0.14 -2.39 -12.84
C LYS A 219 -0.32 -3.18 -11.61
N ILE A 220 -1.61 -3.53 -11.59
CA ILE A 220 -2.17 -4.53 -10.68
C ILE A 220 -2.39 -5.80 -11.50
N GLN A 221 -1.95 -6.94 -10.99
CA GLN A 221 -2.29 -8.24 -11.53
C GLN A 221 -3.20 -8.98 -10.55
N LYS A 222 -4.25 -9.63 -11.06
CA LYS A 222 -5.20 -10.45 -10.32
C LYS A 222 -5.01 -11.92 -10.64
N PHE A 223 -4.97 -12.75 -9.60
CA PHE A 223 -4.81 -14.20 -9.69
C PHE A 223 -5.91 -14.90 -8.88
N ASP A 224 -6.18 -16.16 -9.17
CA ASP A 224 -6.93 -17.01 -8.26
C ASP A 224 -6.04 -17.53 -7.10
N SER A 225 -6.64 -18.26 -6.17
CA SER A 225 -5.94 -18.83 -5.00
C SER A 225 -4.87 -19.87 -5.34
N LEU A 226 -4.77 -20.31 -6.59
CA LEU A 226 -3.77 -21.23 -7.13
C LEU A 226 -2.69 -20.54 -7.96
N GLY A 227 -2.71 -19.19 -8.04
CA GLY A 227 -1.76 -18.42 -8.81
C GLY A 227 -2.06 -18.35 -10.31
N ASN A 228 -3.25 -18.79 -10.75
CA ASN A 228 -3.64 -18.65 -12.16
C ASN A 228 -4.05 -17.21 -12.45
N PHE A 229 -3.49 -16.62 -13.49
CA PHE A 229 -3.78 -15.25 -13.91
C PHE A 229 -5.24 -15.08 -14.34
N ILE A 230 -5.93 -14.09 -13.76
CA ILE A 230 -7.30 -13.71 -14.07
C ILE A 230 -7.34 -12.45 -14.94
N GLY A 231 -6.59 -11.41 -14.57
CA GLY A 231 -6.63 -10.12 -15.23
C GLY A 231 -5.57 -9.14 -14.74
N GLU A 232 -5.47 -8.00 -15.42
CA GLU A 232 -4.60 -6.92 -15.00
C GLU A 232 -5.21 -5.55 -15.29
N TRP A 233 -4.84 -4.56 -14.49
CA TRP A 233 -4.98 -3.15 -14.80
C TRP A 233 -3.61 -2.51 -14.86
N LYS A 234 -3.38 -1.67 -15.86
CA LYS A 234 -2.13 -0.95 -16.03
C LYS A 234 -2.36 0.56 -15.99
N ASN A 235 -1.61 1.25 -15.15
CA ASN A 235 -1.62 2.71 -15.14
C ASN A 235 -1.00 3.23 -16.44
N LYS A 236 -1.68 4.19 -17.07
CA LYS A 236 -1.18 4.84 -18.30
C LYS A 236 -0.21 5.98 -18.03
N VAL A 237 -0.15 6.45 -16.79
CA VAL A 237 0.77 7.49 -16.34
C VAL A 237 2.06 6.82 -15.87
N ILE A 238 3.21 7.44 -16.12
CA ILE A 238 4.49 6.98 -15.57
C ILE A 238 4.44 7.14 -14.06
N GLY A 239 4.72 6.05 -13.34
CA GLY A 239 4.67 6.01 -11.88
C GLY A 239 4.97 4.62 -11.37
N GLN A 240 4.82 4.43 -10.07
CA GLN A 240 5.05 3.18 -9.36
C GLN A 240 3.82 2.85 -8.52
N LEU A 241 3.29 1.64 -8.63
CA LEU A 241 2.16 1.19 -7.83
C LEU A 241 2.68 0.49 -6.57
N TYR A 242 2.50 1.10 -5.40
CA TYR A 242 3.15 0.65 -4.17
C TYR A 242 2.40 -0.46 -3.45
N SER A 243 1.12 -0.27 -3.18
CA SER A 243 0.32 -1.23 -2.43
C SER A 243 -1.12 -1.28 -2.94
N VAL A 244 -1.83 -2.32 -2.55
CA VAL A 244 -3.25 -2.53 -2.78
C VAL A 244 -3.93 -2.99 -1.49
N ASN A 245 -5.20 -2.65 -1.32
CA ASN A 245 -6.03 -3.14 -0.23
C ASN A 245 -7.45 -3.45 -0.72
N VAL A 246 -7.96 -4.62 -0.40
CA VAL A 246 -9.31 -5.05 -0.72
C VAL A 246 -10.24 -4.75 0.46
N ASN A 247 -11.15 -3.82 0.27
CA ASN A 247 -12.22 -3.63 1.23
C ASN A 247 -13.34 -4.66 0.98
N ASN A 248 -13.30 -5.74 1.75
CA ASN A 248 -14.27 -6.83 1.64
C ASN A 248 -15.69 -6.46 2.13
N TYR A 249 -15.89 -5.29 2.77
CA TYR A 249 -17.22 -4.82 3.21
C TYR A 249 -18.03 -4.22 2.06
N ASP A 250 -17.40 -3.45 1.19
CA ASP A 250 -18.06 -2.79 0.04
C ASP A 250 -17.63 -3.36 -1.32
N ASN A 251 -16.74 -4.37 -1.33
CA ASN A 251 -16.22 -5.06 -2.51
C ASN A 251 -15.50 -4.10 -3.48
N TYR A 252 -14.66 -3.23 -2.95
CA TYR A 252 -13.76 -2.40 -3.73
C TYR A 252 -12.30 -2.75 -3.46
N LEU A 253 -11.49 -2.60 -4.49
CA LEU A 253 -10.03 -2.61 -4.40
C LEU A 253 -9.54 -1.17 -4.40
N PHE A 254 -8.60 -0.86 -3.52
CA PHE A 254 -7.88 0.40 -3.49
C PHE A 254 -6.41 0.14 -3.80
N GLY A 255 -5.82 0.97 -4.63
CA GLY A 255 -4.38 0.98 -4.91
C GLY A 255 -3.80 2.34 -4.61
N ILE A 256 -2.51 2.40 -4.37
CA ILE A 256 -1.76 3.65 -4.21
C ILE A 256 -0.61 3.70 -5.19
N ASP A 257 -0.45 4.86 -5.81
CA ASP A 257 0.70 5.10 -6.68
C ASP A 257 1.65 6.16 -6.10
N TYR A 258 2.82 6.24 -6.68
CA TYR A 258 3.74 7.36 -6.49
C TYR A 258 4.29 7.79 -7.84
N ILE A 259 4.21 9.08 -8.11
CA ILE A 259 4.76 9.69 -9.31
C ILE A 259 5.96 10.52 -8.88
N GLY A 260 7.16 10.01 -9.14
CA GLY A 260 8.42 10.68 -8.89
C GLY A 260 9.32 10.49 -10.12
N LEU A 261 10.02 11.55 -10.52
CA LEU A 261 11.04 11.48 -11.54
C LEU A 261 12.39 11.69 -10.87
N GLU A 262 13.38 10.90 -11.24
CA GLU A 262 14.75 11.10 -10.76
C GLU A 262 15.18 12.55 -10.97
N ASN A 263 15.75 13.16 -9.91
CA ASN A 263 16.25 14.53 -9.90
C ASN A 263 15.20 15.65 -10.09
N LEU A 264 13.89 15.34 -9.99
CA LEU A 264 12.82 16.33 -9.99
C LEU A 264 12.06 16.32 -8.67
N ALA A 265 11.36 17.42 -8.38
CA ALA A 265 10.46 17.44 -7.23
C ALA A 265 9.38 16.35 -7.36
N PRO A 266 9.01 15.65 -6.27
CA PRO A 266 8.02 14.59 -6.30
C PRO A 266 6.68 15.14 -6.81
N LEU A 267 6.06 14.43 -7.75
CA LEU A 267 4.71 14.75 -8.23
C LEU A 267 3.63 14.27 -7.26
N GLY A 268 3.98 13.35 -6.35
CA GLY A 268 3.14 12.88 -5.26
C GLY A 268 2.45 11.55 -5.52
N SER A 269 1.55 11.19 -4.62
CA SER A 269 0.79 9.95 -4.65
C SER A 269 -0.70 10.19 -4.77
N ASP A 270 -1.40 9.28 -5.43
CA ASP A 270 -2.85 9.19 -5.45
C ASP A 270 -3.33 7.84 -4.92
N ILE A 271 -4.59 7.84 -4.48
CA ILE A 271 -5.39 6.68 -4.15
C ILE A 271 -6.25 6.38 -5.37
N ILE A 272 -6.28 5.12 -5.79
CA ILE A 272 -6.98 4.66 -6.98
C ILE A 272 -8.00 3.61 -6.56
N LYS A 273 -9.28 3.86 -6.80
CA LYS A 273 -10.38 2.95 -6.43
C LYS A 273 -10.86 2.16 -7.64
N PHE A 274 -11.04 0.86 -7.47
CA PHE A 274 -11.53 -0.07 -8.49
C PHE A 274 -12.69 -0.91 -7.93
N ASP A 275 -13.50 -1.50 -8.82
CA ASP A 275 -14.22 -2.71 -8.45
C ASP A 275 -13.28 -3.93 -8.45
N LEU A 276 -13.77 -5.09 -7.98
CA LEU A 276 -12.94 -6.29 -7.90
C LEU A 276 -12.60 -6.91 -9.27
N ASP A 277 -13.22 -6.42 -10.37
CA ASP A 277 -12.88 -6.77 -11.74
C ASP A 277 -11.86 -5.81 -12.38
N LEU A 278 -11.20 -4.99 -11.55
CA LEU A 278 -10.19 -4.00 -11.94
C LEU A 278 -10.71 -2.85 -12.83
N ASN A 279 -12.02 -2.57 -12.82
CA ASN A 279 -12.55 -1.38 -13.49
C ASN A 279 -12.34 -0.15 -12.61
N LEU A 280 -11.64 0.84 -13.13
CA LEU A 280 -11.37 2.11 -12.45
C LEU A 280 -12.66 2.86 -12.13
N LYS A 281 -12.84 3.26 -10.87
CA LYS A 281 -13.99 4.04 -10.36
C LYS A 281 -13.61 5.50 -10.10
N SER A 282 -12.56 5.74 -9.33
CA SER A 282 -12.09 7.09 -9.02
C SER A 282 -10.59 7.12 -8.73
N LYS A 283 -10.01 8.32 -8.81
CA LYS A 283 -8.62 8.60 -8.46
C LYS A 283 -8.54 9.95 -7.79
N PHE A 284 -7.90 10.02 -6.63
CA PHE A 284 -7.72 11.23 -5.83
C PHE A 284 -6.48 11.11 -4.95
N GLY A 285 -6.00 12.21 -4.40
CA GLY A 285 -4.85 12.16 -3.48
C GLY A 285 -4.04 13.45 -3.47
N ARG A 286 -2.74 13.31 -3.24
CA ARG A 286 -1.81 14.43 -3.04
C ARG A 286 -0.77 14.51 -4.15
N SER A 287 -1.22 14.34 -5.39
CA SER A 287 -0.38 14.46 -6.59
C SER A 287 -0.77 15.67 -7.46
N GLY A 288 -0.11 15.83 -8.58
CA GLY A 288 -0.44 16.78 -9.63
C GLY A 288 -0.62 18.23 -9.13
N ASN A 289 -1.81 18.77 -9.25
CA ASN A 289 -2.14 20.15 -8.88
C ASN A 289 -2.49 20.36 -7.40
N TYR A 290 -2.36 19.35 -6.55
CA TYR A 290 -2.55 19.48 -5.11
C TYR A 290 -1.65 20.57 -4.55
N LYS A 291 -2.20 21.49 -3.76
CA LYS A 291 -1.49 22.69 -3.27
C LYS A 291 -0.73 22.50 -1.96
N GLY A 292 -1.08 21.44 -1.20
CA GLY A 292 -0.40 21.09 0.03
C GLY A 292 0.89 20.28 -0.20
N PRO A 293 1.51 19.79 0.89
CA PRO A 293 2.67 18.91 0.80
C PRO A 293 2.36 17.67 -0.02
N LYS A 294 3.25 17.30 -0.94
CA LYS A 294 3.14 16.06 -1.71
C LYS A 294 3.31 14.87 -0.77
N ALA A 295 2.78 13.73 -1.13
CA ALA A 295 2.91 12.48 -0.38
C ALA A 295 3.64 11.42 -1.19
N ARG A 296 4.24 10.45 -0.50
CA ARG A 296 4.68 9.17 -1.04
C ARG A 296 4.06 8.08 -0.18
N TYR A 297 2.87 7.64 -0.60
CA TYR A 297 2.17 6.57 0.09
C TYR A 297 2.90 5.26 -0.12
N HIS A 298 3.11 4.52 0.97
CA HIS A 298 3.81 3.25 0.93
C HIS A 298 2.85 2.08 1.14
N ASP A 299 1.90 2.25 2.05
CA ASP A 299 0.88 1.24 2.33
C ASP A 299 -0.48 1.88 2.61
N ILE A 300 -1.54 1.08 2.46
CA ILE A 300 -2.94 1.51 2.52
C ILE A 300 -3.80 0.48 3.24
N GLN A 301 -4.68 0.97 4.15
CA GLN A 301 -5.70 0.16 4.80
C GLN A 301 -7.05 0.88 4.75
N VAL A 302 -8.14 0.14 4.51
CA VAL A 302 -9.51 0.68 4.46
C VAL A 302 -10.39 0.00 5.50
N ASP A 303 -11.05 0.80 6.36
CA ASP A 303 -11.93 0.26 7.40
C ASP A 303 -13.35 -0.08 6.88
N ASN A 304 -14.15 -0.70 7.75
CA ASN A 304 -15.53 -1.10 7.45
C ASN A 304 -16.52 0.07 7.25
N LYS A 305 -16.08 1.32 7.41
CA LYS A 305 -16.84 2.56 7.13
C LYS A 305 -16.32 3.27 5.88
N GLY A 306 -15.32 2.69 5.21
CA GLY A 306 -14.67 3.24 4.04
C GLY A 306 -13.64 4.33 4.37
N ASN A 307 -13.25 4.53 5.64
CA ASN A 307 -12.11 5.42 5.91
C ASN A 307 -10.81 4.76 5.45
N ILE A 308 -9.92 5.57 4.88
CA ILE A 308 -8.65 5.12 4.31
C ILE A 308 -7.53 5.64 5.20
N TYR A 309 -6.62 4.75 5.57
CA TYR A 309 -5.41 5.04 6.34
C TYR A 309 -4.18 4.77 5.48
N LEU A 310 -3.21 5.66 5.54
CA LEU A 310 -2.04 5.64 4.64
C LEU A 310 -0.77 5.94 5.40
N GLY A 311 0.26 5.13 5.16
CA GLY A 311 1.63 5.46 5.54
C GLY A 311 2.27 6.37 4.49
N ASP A 312 2.65 7.59 4.87
CA ASP A 312 3.35 8.55 3.99
C ASP A 312 4.83 8.62 4.36
N ILE A 313 5.67 7.93 3.60
CA ILE A 313 7.11 7.85 3.84
C ILE A 313 7.89 9.09 3.38
N LEU A 314 7.26 10.01 2.65
CA LEU A 314 7.89 11.27 2.26
C LEU A 314 7.90 12.27 3.42
N ASN A 315 6.80 12.30 4.18
CA ASN A 315 6.60 13.25 5.26
C ASN A 315 6.67 12.59 6.65
N ASN A 316 6.88 11.28 6.74
CA ASN A 316 6.83 10.49 7.99
C ASN A 316 5.52 10.75 8.75
N THR A 317 4.38 10.57 8.09
CA THR A 317 3.06 10.81 8.68
C THR A 317 2.09 9.68 8.37
N ILE A 318 1.08 9.54 9.21
CA ILE A 318 -0.10 8.73 8.94
C ILE A 318 -1.23 9.65 8.51
N GLN A 319 -1.79 9.38 7.34
CA GLN A 319 -2.92 10.16 6.82
C GLN A 319 -4.21 9.36 6.88
N LYS A 320 -5.31 10.06 7.13
CA LYS A 320 -6.66 9.49 7.12
C LYS A 320 -7.55 10.27 6.18
N PHE A 321 -8.21 9.55 5.28
CA PHE A 321 -9.30 10.09 4.48
C PHE A 321 -10.62 9.48 4.91
N LYS A 322 -11.69 10.27 4.93
CA LYS A 322 -13.05 9.77 5.16
C LYS A 322 -13.93 9.99 3.95
N PRO A 323 -14.92 9.09 3.70
CA PRO A 323 -15.89 9.31 2.63
C PRO A 323 -16.73 10.58 2.90
N ILE A 324 -16.93 11.39 1.87
CA ILE A 324 -17.88 12.49 1.90
C ILE A 324 -19.26 11.89 1.69
N LYS A 325 -20.14 11.99 2.70
CA LYS A 325 -21.53 11.57 2.52
C LYS A 325 -22.16 12.46 1.45
N LYS A 326 -22.64 11.86 0.36
CA LYS A 326 -23.53 12.58 -0.54
C LYS A 326 -24.75 12.99 0.27
N LEU A 327 -25.05 14.28 0.33
CA LEU A 327 -26.36 14.74 0.80
C LEU A 327 -27.36 14.28 -0.26
N ASP A 328 -28.20 13.31 0.09
CA ASP A 328 -29.34 12.87 -0.73
C ASP A 328 -30.35 14.00 -0.90
#